data_95ad744c1be6b75fb5fa7316070ef42c
#
_entry.id   95ad744c1be6b75fb5fa7316070ef42c
#
_cell.length_a   1.000
_cell.length_b   1.000
_cell.length_c   1.000
_cell.angle_alpha   90.00
_cell.angle_beta   90.00
_cell.angle_gamma   90.00
#
_symmetry.space_group_name_H-M   'P 1'
#
loop_
_entity.id
_entity.type
_entity.pdbx_description
1 polymer ?
#
loop_
_entity_poly.entity_id
_entity_poly.type
_entity_poly.pdbx_seq_one_letter_code
_entity_poly.pdbx_strand_id
1 'polypeptide(L)'
;NIQDIPVRSALQLIADVSEMNIVVADSVSGNVTLRLVNVPWDQALDIILQAKGLDKRRQGNVVWIAPTAEIAQREQALEDARIALEDRAELVTEYIPINYGSAEEIAKLLTENALQGEQQGQGADQDKNLQKGFLSKRGSVTFDKRTNTLLVNDTADKLKELKELIALLDRPVDQVLIESRIVVATDSFSRELGARFGVSGAYEDHHGNVIASSGTITATDQMINRALANRLAGRPSGLPVATPGSNGSGIVGPSLANRLNVNLPASTGAGSFGWSVLAADYILDLELSALQTEGRGEVVASPRVITANQREAVIKQGDEVGYVTISAQGGGGGVPIPQVQFKEVLLELKVTPTITQDDRIFLAMNVKKDEVAGFISTSIGDVPQINKRELNTAVLVENGQTVVLGGVYEFKTREDLAKVPFLGDLPALGNLFKKKTRDTSKAELLIFVTPKILR
;
A
#
# COMPACT_ATOMS: atom_id res chain seq x y z
N ASN A 1 50.72 -26.73 -55.20
CA ASN A 1 50.76 -28.15 -54.86
C ASN A 1 52.08 -28.41 -54.12
N ILE A 2 52.03 -28.53 -52.84
CA ILE A 2 53.17 -28.74 -51.94
C ILE A 2 53.15 -30.23 -51.55
N GLN A 3 54.12 -31.00 -51.94
CA GLN A 3 54.25 -32.42 -51.57
C GLN A 3 55.58 -32.64 -50.80
N ASP A 4 55.44 -33.17 -49.58
CA ASP A 4 56.56 -33.56 -48.70
C ASP A 4 57.64 -32.49 -48.53
N ILE A 5 57.25 -31.23 -48.28
CA ILE A 5 58.14 -30.11 -48.02
C ILE A 5 58.26 -29.90 -46.49
N PRO A 6 59.47 -29.59 -45.95
CA PRO A 6 59.60 -29.19 -44.55
C PRO A 6 58.71 -28.00 -44.22
N VAL A 7 58.03 -28.09 -43.06
CA VAL A 7 57.10 -27.00 -42.61
C VAL A 7 57.76 -25.63 -42.58
N ARG A 8 59.07 -25.56 -42.21
CA ARG A 8 59.82 -24.31 -42.23
C ARG A 8 59.88 -23.68 -43.61
N SER A 9 60.13 -24.51 -44.67
CA SER A 9 60.17 -24.02 -46.05
C SER A 9 58.79 -23.59 -46.56
N ALA A 10 57.73 -24.24 -46.14
CA ALA A 10 56.37 -23.84 -46.46
C ALA A 10 55.99 -22.49 -45.79
N LEU A 11 56.38 -22.29 -44.53
CA LEU A 11 56.19 -21.03 -43.80
C LEU A 11 57.02 -19.87 -44.36
N GLN A 12 58.23 -20.17 -44.85
CA GLN A 12 59.10 -19.19 -45.54
C GLN A 12 58.50 -18.76 -46.89
N LEU A 13 57.94 -19.65 -47.63
CA LEU A 13 57.22 -19.33 -48.86
C LEU A 13 55.99 -18.42 -48.59
N ILE A 14 55.28 -18.64 -47.51
CA ILE A 14 54.14 -17.78 -47.12
C ILE A 14 54.65 -16.41 -46.65
N ALA A 15 55.77 -16.34 -45.92
CA ALA A 15 56.38 -15.10 -45.52
C ALA A 15 56.74 -14.24 -46.73
N ASP A 16 57.32 -14.85 -47.76
CA ASP A 16 57.75 -14.17 -49.03
C ASP A 16 56.50 -13.66 -49.79
N VAL A 17 55.41 -14.40 -49.84
CA VAL A 17 54.16 -14.03 -50.54
C VAL A 17 53.37 -12.99 -49.78
N SER A 18 53.39 -13.01 -48.45
CA SER A 18 52.62 -12.11 -47.57
C SER A 18 53.37 -10.83 -47.15
N GLU A 19 54.65 -10.74 -47.51
CA GLU A 19 55.58 -9.65 -47.08
C GLU A 19 55.61 -9.49 -45.52
N MET A 20 55.37 -10.58 -44.78
CA MET A 20 55.34 -10.60 -43.32
C MET A 20 56.67 -11.16 -42.78
N ASN A 21 57.12 -10.55 -41.65
CA ASN A 21 58.25 -11.07 -40.92
C ASN A 21 57.81 -12.27 -40.09
N ILE A 22 58.17 -13.48 -40.52
CA ILE A 22 57.83 -14.71 -39.78
C ILE A 22 59.11 -15.27 -39.10
N VAL A 23 59.02 -15.52 -37.83
CA VAL A 23 60.06 -16.21 -37.05
C VAL A 23 59.54 -17.56 -36.61
N VAL A 24 60.22 -18.62 -36.97
CA VAL A 24 59.79 -19.99 -36.64
C VAL A 24 60.70 -20.54 -35.55
N ALA A 25 60.12 -21.04 -34.47
CA ALA A 25 60.86 -21.67 -33.37
C ALA A 25 61.64 -22.91 -33.82
N ASP A 26 62.74 -23.17 -33.15
CA ASP A 26 63.62 -24.34 -33.49
C ASP A 26 62.95 -25.70 -33.25
N SER A 27 61.95 -25.73 -32.42
CA SER A 27 61.14 -26.91 -32.12
C SER A 27 60.20 -27.33 -33.23
N VAL A 28 59.98 -26.48 -34.27
CA VAL A 28 59.10 -26.77 -35.40
C VAL A 28 59.79 -27.70 -36.38
N SER A 29 59.32 -28.94 -36.48
CA SER A 29 59.84 -29.98 -37.37
C SER A 29 58.72 -30.75 -38.06
N GLY A 30 59.08 -31.51 -39.12
CA GLY A 30 58.17 -32.35 -39.89
C GLY A 30 57.84 -31.79 -41.30
N ASN A 31 57.28 -32.65 -42.14
CA ASN A 31 56.93 -32.32 -43.50
C ASN A 31 55.43 -32.13 -43.65
N VAL A 32 55.03 -31.25 -44.56
CA VAL A 32 53.62 -31.00 -44.89
C VAL A 32 53.34 -31.30 -46.34
N THR A 33 52.22 -31.96 -46.60
CA THR A 33 51.67 -32.19 -47.95
C THR A 33 50.32 -31.52 -48.05
N LEU A 34 50.26 -30.47 -48.87
CA LEU A 34 49.05 -29.67 -49.05
C LEU A 34 48.78 -29.41 -50.53
N ARG A 35 47.51 -29.49 -50.90
CA ARG A 35 47.04 -29.08 -52.23
C ARG A 35 46.01 -28.00 -52.06
N LEU A 36 46.46 -26.74 -52.12
CA LEU A 36 45.61 -25.54 -52.03
C LEU A 36 45.46 -24.95 -53.42
N VAL A 37 44.23 -24.58 -53.81
CA VAL A 37 43.89 -23.92 -55.10
C VAL A 37 43.01 -22.71 -54.77
N ASN A 38 43.44 -21.51 -55.15
CA ASN A 38 42.72 -20.26 -54.92
C ASN A 38 42.40 -19.96 -53.43
N VAL A 39 43.32 -20.29 -52.54
CA VAL A 39 43.18 -20.01 -51.08
C VAL A 39 44.05 -18.78 -50.74
N PRO A 40 43.49 -17.76 -50.03
CA PRO A 40 44.27 -16.63 -49.50
C PRO A 40 45.42 -17.16 -48.62
N TRP A 41 46.52 -16.41 -48.58
CA TRP A 41 47.72 -16.81 -47.83
C TRP A 41 47.47 -16.95 -46.31
N ASP A 42 46.57 -16.15 -45.71
CA ASP A 42 46.16 -16.18 -44.31
C ASP A 42 45.52 -17.53 -43.96
N GLN A 43 44.57 -17.98 -44.78
CA GLN A 43 43.91 -19.26 -44.61
C GLN A 43 44.87 -20.42 -44.86
N ALA A 44 45.75 -20.28 -45.83
CA ALA A 44 46.80 -21.29 -46.07
C ALA A 44 47.76 -21.43 -44.89
N LEU A 45 48.14 -20.31 -44.26
CA LEU A 45 48.93 -20.30 -43.03
C LEU A 45 48.19 -21.00 -41.92
N ASP A 46 46.92 -20.66 -41.67
CA ASP A 46 46.12 -21.24 -40.58
C ASP A 46 45.95 -22.77 -40.74
N ILE A 47 45.73 -23.25 -41.96
CA ILE A 47 45.64 -24.67 -42.25
C ILE A 47 46.96 -25.40 -41.94
N ILE A 48 48.11 -24.83 -42.32
CA ILE A 48 49.42 -25.40 -42.02
C ILE A 48 49.68 -25.46 -40.53
N LEU A 49 49.37 -24.37 -39.81
CA LEU A 49 49.53 -24.30 -38.35
C LEU A 49 48.65 -25.35 -37.66
N GLN A 50 47.37 -25.46 -38.06
CA GLN A 50 46.44 -26.42 -37.48
C GLN A 50 46.82 -27.88 -37.78
N ALA A 51 47.27 -28.16 -39.01
CA ALA A 51 47.68 -29.53 -39.42
C ALA A 51 48.92 -30.04 -38.63
N LYS A 52 49.74 -29.16 -38.08
CA LYS A 52 50.96 -29.49 -37.34
C LYS A 52 50.90 -29.15 -35.84
N GLY A 53 49.76 -28.74 -35.34
CA GLY A 53 49.64 -28.35 -33.93
C GLY A 53 50.51 -27.15 -33.54
N LEU A 54 50.69 -26.25 -34.50
CA LEU A 54 51.43 -24.99 -34.31
C LEU A 54 50.40 -23.84 -34.07
N ASP A 55 50.84 -22.79 -33.39
CA ASP A 55 50.06 -21.57 -33.26
C ASP A 55 50.93 -20.36 -33.60
N LYS A 56 50.29 -19.20 -33.88
CA LYS A 56 50.95 -17.95 -34.21
C LYS A 56 50.73 -16.87 -33.17
N ARG A 57 51.77 -16.12 -32.85
CA ARG A 57 51.67 -14.91 -32.01
C ARG A 57 52.26 -13.73 -32.79
N ARG A 58 51.46 -12.65 -32.89
CA ARG A 58 51.93 -11.42 -33.49
C ARG A 58 52.49 -10.45 -32.43
N GLN A 59 53.73 -10.10 -32.58
CA GLN A 59 54.36 -9.04 -31.79
C GLN A 59 54.82 -7.90 -32.71
N GLY A 60 54.05 -6.81 -32.73
CA GLY A 60 54.28 -5.71 -33.65
C GLY A 60 54.20 -6.13 -35.12
N ASN A 61 55.33 -6.06 -35.86
CA ASN A 61 55.44 -6.44 -37.24
C ASN A 61 56.05 -7.82 -37.48
N VAL A 62 56.15 -8.66 -36.42
CA VAL A 62 56.70 -9.99 -36.50
C VAL A 62 55.67 -10.99 -36.04
N VAL A 63 55.52 -12.12 -36.78
CA VAL A 63 54.70 -13.24 -36.41
C VAL A 63 55.62 -14.38 -35.97
N TRP A 64 55.54 -14.75 -34.71
CA TRP A 64 56.26 -15.87 -34.14
C TRP A 64 55.40 -17.15 -34.20
N ILE A 65 55.98 -18.22 -34.74
CA ILE A 65 55.30 -19.51 -34.91
C ILE A 65 56.03 -20.56 -34.09
N ALA A 66 55.32 -21.23 -33.21
CA ALA A 66 55.83 -22.32 -32.37
C ALA A 66 54.73 -23.37 -32.10
N PRO A 67 55.08 -24.55 -31.57
CA PRO A 67 54.10 -25.51 -31.09
C PRO A 67 53.16 -24.90 -30.06
N THR A 68 51.84 -25.25 -30.13
CA THR A 68 50.82 -24.71 -29.24
C THR A 68 51.19 -24.88 -27.74
N ALA A 69 51.83 -26.00 -27.37
CA ALA A 69 52.30 -26.26 -26.03
C ALA A 69 53.42 -25.29 -25.58
N GLU A 70 54.34 -24.90 -26.46
CA GLU A 70 55.43 -23.98 -26.18
C GLU A 70 54.91 -22.54 -26.00
N ILE A 71 53.96 -22.13 -26.82
CA ILE A 71 53.31 -20.83 -26.70
C ILE A 71 52.52 -20.75 -25.38
N ALA A 72 51.71 -21.76 -25.06
CA ALA A 72 50.94 -21.83 -23.82
C ALA A 72 51.87 -21.79 -22.58
N GLN A 73 52.98 -22.54 -22.61
CA GLN A 73 53.95 -22.54 -21.51
C GLN A 73 54.63 -21.18 -21.34
N ARG A 74 54.98 -20.52 -22.44
CA ARG A 74 55.59 -19.18 -22.39
C ARG A 74 54.59 -18.12 -21.91
N GLU A 75 53.30 -18.18 -22.36
CA GLU A 75 52.26 -17.31 -21.86
C GLU A 75 52.03 -17.50 -20.37
N GLN A 76 51.97 -18.74 -19.93
CA GLN A 76 51.83 -19.05 -18.51
C GLN A 76 53.03 -18.53 -17.71
N ALA A 77 54.27 -18.69 -18.22
CA ALA A 77 55.48 -18.17 -17.57
C ALA A 77 55.51 -16.62 -17.52
N LEU A 78 54.99 -15.94 -18.56
CA LEU A 78 54.85 -14.49 -18.57
C LEU A 78 53.79 -14.03 -17.58
N GLU A 79 52.65 -14.72 -17.51
CA GLU A 79 51.60 -14.44 -16.56
C GLU A 79 52.04 -14.68 -15.11
N ASP A 80 52.74 -15.79 -14.87
CA ASP A 80 53.35 -16.10 -13.56
C ASP A 80 54.40 -15.07 -13.14
N ALA A 81 55.20 -14.59 -14.10
CA ALA A 81 56.14 -13.52 -13.86
C ALA A 81 55.45 -12.16 -13.56
N ARG A 82 54.33 -11.88 -14.24
CA ARG A 82 53.53 -10.69 -13.98
C ARG A 82 52.91 -10.76 -12.58
N ILE A 83 52.28 -11.89 -12.23
CA ILE A 83 51.72 -12.13 -10.91
C ILE A 83 52.81 -12.02 -9.81
N ALA A 84 54.01 -12.57 -10.06
CA ALA A 84 55.14 -12.49 -9.10
C ALA A 84 55.65 -11.04 -8.94
N LEU A 85 55.57 -10.21 -9.94
CA LEU A 85 55.88 -8.77 -9.87
C LEU A 85 54.80 -8.02 -9.09
N GLU A 86 53.54 -8.31 -9.33
CA GLU A 86 52.41 -7.75 -8.56
C GLU A 86 52.47 -8.16 -7.09
N ASP A 87 52.80 -9.42 -6.81
CA ASP A 87 52.95 -9.92 -5.43
C ASP A 87 54.14 -9.32 -4.69
N ARG A 88 55.17 -8.80 -5.39
CA ARG A 88 56.33 -8.10 -4.82
C ARG A 88 56.14 -6.58 -4.76
N ALA A 89 55.10 -6.05 -5.39
CA ALA A 89 54.82 -4.62 -5.37
C ALA A 89 54.65 -4.13 -3.93
N GLU A 90 55.16 -2.96 -3.63
CA GLU A 90 55.02 -2.33 -2.32
C GLU A 90 53.57 -1.92 -2.09
N LEU A 91 53.02 -2.27 -0.93
CA LEU A 91 51.69 -1.84 -0.53
C LEU A 91 51.76 -0.44 0.06
N VAL A 92 50.91 0.43 -0.44
CA VAL A 92 50.77 1.81 0.02
C VAL A 92 49.42 1.95 0.72
N THR A 93 49.44 2.55 1.90
CA THR A 93 48.21 2.88 2.63
C THR A 93 47.80 4.30 2.30
N GLU A 94 46.54 4.49 1.88
CA GLU A 94 46.02 5.79 1.57
C GLU A 94 44.70 6.05 2.28
N TYR A 95 44.49 7.32 2.68
CA TYR A 95 43.30 7.81 3.38
C TYR A 95 42.43 8.58 2.39
N ILE A 96 41.21 8.10 2.14
CA ILE A 96 40.27 8.71 1.20
C ILE A 96 39.06 9.17 1.98
N PRO A 97 38.89 10.50 2.19
CA PRO A 97 37.68 11.02 2.82
C PRO A 97 36.49 10.92 1.87
N ILE A 98 35.32 10.49 2.40
CA ILE A 98 34.06 10.39 1.66
C ILE A 98 33.17 11.55 2.09
N ASN A 99 32.65 12.29 1.10
CA ASN A 99 31.90 13.52 1.36
C ASN A 99 30.38 13.32 1.35
N TYR A 100 29.84 12.53 0.45
CA TYR A 100 28.41 12.37 0.22
C TYR A 100 27.87 10.98 0.61
N GLY A 101 28.70 9.95 0.41
CA GLY A 101 28.36 8.57 0.72
C GLY A 101 28.74 8.16 2.16
N SER A 102 28.46 6.90 2.50
CA SER A 102 28.95 6.27 3.71
C SER A 102 30.22 5.45 3.40
N ALA A 103 31.31 5.73 4.13
CA ALA A 103 32.54 4.96 3.98
C ALA A 103 32.31 3.45 4.27
N GLU A 104 31.35 3.11 5.17
CA GLU A 104 30.97 1.74 5.46
C GLU A 104 30.31 1.05 4.25
N GLU A 105 29.39 1.73 3.55
CA GLU A 105 28.70 1.18 2.39
C GLU A 105 29.68 0.98 1.21
N ILE A 106 30.56 1.98 0.97
CA ILE A 106 31.59 1.87 -0.07
C ILE A 106 32.61 0.77 0.25
N ALA A 107 33.04 0.66 1.51
CA ALA A 107 33.94 -0.43 1.91
C ALA A 107 33.33 -1.81 1.68
N LYS A 108 32.04 -2.00 2.02
CA LYS A 108 31.31 -3.24 1.72
C LYS A 108 31.22 -3.52 0.23
N LEU A 109 30.90 -2.51 -0.58
CA LEU A 109 30.82 -2.65 -2.04
C LEU A 109 32.15 -3.07 -2.66
N LEU A 110 33.26 -2.56 -2.15
CA LEU A 110 34.60 -2.92 -2.61
C LEU A 110 35.00 -4.33 -2.18
N THR A 111 34.48 -4.84 -1.08
CA THR A 111 34.76 -6.17 -0.53
C THR A 111 33.74 -7.24 -0.90
N GLU A 112 32.45 -6.91 -1.02
CA GLU A 112 31.33 -7.87 -1.19
C GLU A 112 31.22 -8.46 -2.59
N ASN A 113 31.81 -7.88 -3.63
CA ASN A 113 31.90 -8.57 -4.92
C ASN A 113 32.69 -9.87 -4.87
N ALA A 114 33.29 -10.20 -3.72
CA ALA A 114 33.93 -11.47 -3.45
C ALA A 114 32.99 -12.55 -2.86
N LEU A 115 31.78 -12.19 -2.38
CA LEU A 115 30.94 -13.07 -1.57
C LEU A 115 29.64 -13.56 -2.24
N GLN A 116 29.29 -13.12 -3.45
CA GLN A 116 28.07 -13.59 -4.13
C GLN A 116 28.20 -14.97 -4.79
N GLY A 117 29.30 -15.70 -4.53
CA GLY A 117 29.50 -17.10 -4.97
C GLY A 117 29.17 -18.16 -3.93
N GLU A 118 28.85 -17.80 -2.68
CA GLU A 118 28.65 -18.77 -1.60
C GLU A 118 27.20 -18.86 -1.11
N GLN A 119 26.28 -19.35 -1.97
CA GLN A 119 25.11 -20.07 -1.47
C GLN A 119 24.83 -21.29 -2.35
N GLN A 120 25.15 -22.43 -1.78
CA GLN A 120 24.85 -23.82 -2.11
C GLN A 120 26.03 -24.64 -2.63
N GLY A 121 26.60 -25.43 -1.72
CA GLY A 121 27.39 -26.61 -2.05
C GLY A 121 28.40 -26.98 -0.98
N GLN A 122 28.00 -27.84 -0.02
CA GLN A 122 28.93 -28.60 0.78
C GLN A 122 29.77 -29.48 -0.14
N GLY A 123 31.08 -29.22 -0.22
CA GLY A 123 32.04 -30.04 -0.93
C GLY A 123 33.44 -29.44 -0.77
N ALA A 124 34.28 -30.05 0.08
CA ALA A 124 35.65 -29.66 0.26
C ALA A 124 36.45 -29.83 -1.05
N ASP A 125 37.22 -28.83 -1.40
CA ASP A 125 38.65 -28.83 -1.70
C ASP A 125 39.05 -27.68 -2.64
N GLN A 126 39.94 -26.88 -2.12
CA GLN A 126 41.08 -26.23 -2.76
C GLN A 126 40.88 -25.66 -4.18
N ASP A 127 40.42 -24.36 -4.23
CA ASP A 127 41.10 -23.38 -5.08
C ASP A 127 40.86 -21.98 -4.52
N LYS A 128 41.83 -21.51 -3.72
CA LYS A 128 41.87 -20.15 -3.14
C LYS A 128 42.27 -19.10 -4.18
N ASN A 129 41.54 -19.04 -5.29
CA ASN A 129 41.68 -18.00 -6.28
C ASN A 129 40.39 -17.19 -6.40
N LEU A 130 39.74 -16.90 -5.27
CA LEU A 130 38.64 -15.96 -5.19
C LEU A 130 39.18 -14.56 -5.44
N GLN A 131 38.88 -14.00 -6.59
CA GLN A 131 39.09 -12.59 -6.91
C GLN A 131 38.42 -11.74 -5.83
N LYS A 132 39.22 -11.09 -4.98
CA LYS A 132 38.78 -10.17 -3.94
C LYS A 132 38.28 -8.87 -4.60
N GLY A 133 37.08 -8.88 -5.19
CA GLY A 133 36.43 -7.69 -5.72
C GLY A 133 37.35 -6.81 -6.57
N PHE A 134 37.38 -5.52 -6.26
CA PHE A 134 38.21 -4.53 -6.94
C PHE A 134 39.66 -4.42 -6.35
N LEU A 135 39.95 -5.11 -5.26
CA LEU A 135 41.22 -5.06 -4.57
C LEU A 135 42.21 -6.12 -5.13
N SER A 136 43.52 -5.86 -4.99
CA SER A 136 44.52 -6.88 -5.25
C SER A 136 44.44 -8.04 -4.25
N LYS A 137 45.10 -9.16 -4.53
CA LYS A 137 45.13 -10.34 -3.63
C LYS A 137 45.60 -10.01 -2.21
N ARG A 138 46.44 -9.01 -2.04
CA ARG A 138 47.00 -8.51 -0.77
C ARG A 138 46.33 -7.24 -0.28
N GLY A 139 45.44 -6.62 -1.07
CA GLY A 139 44.72 -5.42 -0.75
C GLY A 139 43.77 -5.60 0.43
N SER A 140 43.60 -4.55 1.23
CA SER A 140 42.65 -4.49 2.32
C SER A 140 42.00 -3.11 2.40
N VAL A 141 40.72 -3.06 2.71
CA VAL A 141 39.95 -1.84 2.95
C VAL A 141 39.41 -1.89 4.37
N THR A 142 39.59 -0.77 5.07
CA THR A 142 39.01 -0.53 6.39
C THR A 142 38.37 0.87 6.38
N PHE A 143 37.38 1.11 7.21
CA PHE A 143 36.74 2.40 7.30
C PHE A 143 36.70 2.92 8.73
N ASP A 144 36.81 4.25 8.89
CA ASP A 144 36.56 4.93 10.15
C ASP A 144 35.19 5.61 10.07
N LYS A 145 34.23 5.09 10.83
CA LYS A 145 32.86 5.60 10.88
C LYS A 145 32.78 7.03 11.44
N ARG A 146 33.70 7.41 12.33
CA ARG A 146 33.71 8.74 12.99
C ARG A 146 34.13 9.86 12.02
N THR A 147 35.13 9.58 11.18
CA THR A 147 35.67 10.56 10.23
C THR A 147 35.13 10.36 8.81
N ASN A 148 34.30 9.32 8.58
CA ASN A 148 33.79 8.92 7.28
C ASN A 148 34.91 8.75 6.24
N THR A 149 36.00 8.12 6.63
CA THR A 149 37.20 7.98 5.83
C THR A 149 37.47 6.50 5.54
N LEU A 150 37.83 6.19 4.29
CA LEU A 150 38.32 4.88 3.88
C LEU A 150 39.84 4.82 4.06
N LEU A 151 40.31 3.75 4.65
CA LEU A 151 41.70 3.37 4.64
C LEU A 151 41.87 2.23 3.64
N VAL A 152 42.55 2.51 2.55
CA VAL A 152 42.83 1.52 1.52
C VAL A 152 44.34 1.21 1.54
N ASN A 153 44.67 -0.07 1.67
CA ASN A 153 46.03 -0.53 1.60
C ASN A 153 46.15 -1.49 0.41
N ASP A 154 46.79 -1.03 -0.66
CA ASP A 154 46.92 -1.76 -1.92
C ASP A 154 48.12 -1.27 -2.73
N THR A 155 48.35 -1.85 -3.91
CA THR A 155 49.39 -1.41 -4.85
C THR A 155 49.08 -0.04 -5.42
N ALA A 156 50.10 0.75 -5.79
CA ALA A 156 49.91 2.12 -6.27
C ALA A 156 49.02 2.24 -7.51
N ASP A 157 49.06 1.25 -8.38
CA ASP A 157 48.24 1.25 -9.62
C ASP A 157 46.76 0.98 -9.27
N LYS A 158 46.50 0.01 -8.37
CA LYS A 158 45.12 -0.27 -7.91
C LYS A 158 44.52 0.90 -7.11
N LEU A 159 45.34 1.60 -6.32
CA LEU A 159 44.91 2.79 -5.59
C LEU A 159 44.41 3.91 -6.52
N LYS A 160 45.04 4.09 -7.70
CA LYS A 160 44.59 5.05 -8.70
C LYS A 160 43.21 4.66 -9.28
N GLU A 161 43.05 3.37 -9.68
CA GLU A 161 41.78 2.84 -10.17
C GLU A 161 40.67 2.98 -9.12
N LEU A 162 40.98 2.66 -7.86
CA LEU A 162 40.03 2.79 -6.74
C LEU A 162 39.65 4.25 -6.46
N LYS A 163 40.59 5.17 -6.53
CA LYS A 163 40.29 6.62 -6.40
C LYS A 163 39.32 7.11 -7.48
N GLU A 164 39.55 6.73 -8.72
CA GLU A 164 38.65 7.10 -9.83
C GLU A 164 37.26 6.50 -9.63
N LEU A 165 37.20 5.24 -9.19
CA LEU A 165 35.93 4.58 -8.88
C LEU A 165 35.20 5.26 -7.71
N ILE A 166 35.93 5.57 -6.61
CA ILE A 166 35.34 6.24 -5.44
C ILE A 166 34.86 7.64 -5.83
N ALA A 167 35.62 8.41 -6.62
CA ALA A 167 35.19 9.73 -7.10
C ALA A 167 33.94 9.67 -7.99
N LEU A 168 33.70 8.56 -8.68
CA LEU A 168 32.49 8.32 -9.44
C LEU A 168 31.27 7.98 -8.55
N LEU A 169 31.53 7.28 -7.42
CA LEU A 169 30.49 6.85 -6.48
C LEU A 169 30.13 7.95 -5.46
N ASP A 170 31.10 8.76 -5.01
CA ASP A 170 30.94 9.81 -4.01
C ASP A 170 30.40 11.11 -4.66
N ARG A 171 29.16 11.05 -5.15
CA ARG A 171 28.46 12.19 -5.74
C ARG A 171 27.28 12.62 -4.87
N PRO A 172 26.90 13.91 -4.90
CA PRO A 172 25.69 14.35 -4.23
C PRO A 172 24.48 13.61 -4.79
N VAL A 173 23.61 13.12 -3.89
CA VAL A 173 22.35 12.48 -4.25
C VAL A 173 21.24 13.52 -4.26
N ASP A 174 20.47 13.54 -5.33
CA ASP A 174 19.28 14.37 -5.43
C ASP A 174 18.27 13.99 -4.35
N GLN A 175 17.55 15.00 -3.87
CA GLN A 175 16.46 14.84 -2.91
C GLN A 175 15.12 14.94 -3.62
N VAL A 176 14.11 14.30 -3.05
CA VAL A 176 12.73 14.37 -3.54
C VAL A 176 11.82 14.86 -2.43
N LEU A 177 11.10 15.95 -2.70
CA LEU A 177 9.94 16.35 -1.90
C LEU A 177 8.74 15.57 -2.39
N ILE A 178 8.09 14.83 -1.50
CA ILE A 178 6.88 14.08 -1.77
C ILE A 178 5.74 14.70 -0.98
N GLU A 179 4.74 15.20 -1.68
CA GLU A 179 3.48 15.67 -1.12
C GLU A 179 2.38 14.68 -1.44
N SER A 180 1.74 14.11 -0.44
CA SER A 180 0.52 13.32 -0.63
C SER A 180 -0.67 14.13 -0.16
N ARG A 181 -1.82 13.98 -0.82
CA ARG A 181 -3.08 14.58 -0.41
C ARG A 181 -4.15 13.52 -0.35
N ILE A 182 -4.73 13.35 0.82
CA ILE A 182 -5.81 12.42 1.09
C ILE A 182 -7.07 13.23 1.29
N VAL A 183 -8.06 13.03 0.44
CA VAL A 183 -9.36 13.70 0.50
C VAL A 183 -10.42 12.66 0.84
N VAL A 184 -11.16 12.91 1.91
CA VAL A 184 -12.33 12.11 2.30
C VAL A 184 -13.54 13.02 2.28
N ALA A 185 -14.47 12.78 1.37
CA ALA A 185 -15.74 13.49 1.28
C ALA A 185 -16.89 12.57 1.68
N THR A 186 -17.81 13.07 2.49
CA THR A 186 -19.01 12.36 2.91
C THR A 186 -20.23 13.22 2.66
N ASP A 187 -21.29 12.60 2.13
CA ASP A 187 -22.59 13.25 1.90
C ASP A 187 -23.69 12.29 2.39
N SER A 188 -24.47 12.73 3.37
CA SER A 188 -25.55 11.96 3.96
C SER A 188 -26.86 12.71 3.81
N PHE A 189 -27.88 12.00 3.36
CA PHE A 189 -29.23 12.51 3.18
C PHE A 189 -30.21 11.54 3.81
N SER A 190 -31.05 12.01 4.72
CA SER A 190 -32.12 11.22 5.31
C SER A 190 -33.44 11.97 5.19
N ARG A 191 -34.48 11.29 4.75
CA ARG A 191 -35.84 11.81 4.66
C ARG A 191 -36.83 10.82 5.23
N GLU A 192 -37.61 11.29 6.19
CA GLU A 192 -38.66 10.53 6.84
C GLU A 192 -40.00 11.20 6.68
N LEU A 193 -41.02 10.43 6.35
CA LEU A 193 -42.42 10.83 6.33
C LEU A 193 -43.20 9.84 7.17
N GLY A 194 -43.93 10.31 8.14
CA GLY A 194 -44.76 9.48 9.02
C GLY A 194 -46.15 10.06 9.23
N ALA A 195 -47.05 9.20 9.64
CA ALA A 195 -48.42 9.59 9.96
C ALA A 195 -48.89 8.89 11.23
N ARG A 196 -49.72 9.59 11.99
CA ARG A 196 -50.54 9.03 13.07
C ARG A 196 -51.99 9.34 12.72
N PHE A 197 -52.81 8.32 12.85
CA PHE A 197 -54.23 8.42 12.57
C PHE A 197 -55.00 7.60 13.59
N GLY A 198 -56.09 8.18 14.11
CA GLY A 198 -56.93 7.51 15.06
C GLY A 198 -58.37 7.94 14.95
N VAL A 199 -59.26 6.97 14.99
CA VAL A 199 -60.70 7.19 15.17
C VAL A 199 -61.11 6.44 16.41
N SER A 200 -61.60 7.16 17.39
CA SER A 200 -62.11 6.59 18.65
C SER A 200 -63.49 7.13 18.96
N GLY A 201 -64.39 6.24 19.36
CA GLY A 201 -65.73 6.66 19.65
C GLY A 201 -66.52 5.61 20.42
N ALA A 202 -67.64 6.03 21.02
CA ALA A 202 -68.62 5.15 21.64
C ALA A 202 -70.02 5.63 21.27
N TYR A 203 -70.85 4.71 20.80
CA TYR A 203 -72.21 4.94 20.40
C TYR A 203 -73.12 3.90 21.10
N GLU A 204 -74.30 4.36 21.58
CA GLU A 204 -75.35 3.50 22.13
C GLU A 204 -76.52 3.40 21.14
N ASP A 205 -76.81 2.19 20.83
CA ASP A 205 -77.95 1.89 19.94
C ASP A 205 -79.30 2.01 20.70
N HIS A 206 -80.41 2.06 19.99
CA HIS A 206 -81.81 2.11 20.53
C HIS A 206 -82.18 0.93 21.42
N HIS A 207 -81.43 -0.16 21.39
CA HIS A 207 -81.60 -1.36 22.24
C HIS A 207 -80.72 -1.33 23.49
N GLY A 208 -79.97 -0.24 23.70
CA GLY A 208 -79.08 -0.13 24.86
C GLY A 208 -77.71 -0.84 24.71
N ASN A 209 -77.32 -1.24 23.49
CA ASN A 209 -76.02 -1.78 23.22
C ASN A 209 -74.99 -0.64 23.05
N VAL A 210 -73.86 -0.74 23.75
CA VAL A 210 -72.76 0.21 23.58
C VAL A 210 -71.75 -0.39 22.61
N ILE A 211 -71.55 0.34 21.48
CA ILE A 211 -70.54 0.00 20.49
C ILE A 211 -69.38 1.02 20.65
N ALA A 212 -68.19 0.55 20.97
CA ALA A 212 -67.01 1.40 21.09
C ALA A 212 -65.91 0.92 20.17
N SER A 213 -65.11 1.88 19.65
CA SER A 213 -63.90 1.64 18.84
C SER A 213 -62.80 2.57 19.27
N SER A 214 -61.56 2.07 19.32
CA SER A 214 -60.37 2.84 19.58
C SER A 214 -59.14 2.12 19.01
N GLY A 215 -57.95 2.71 19.15
CA GLY A 215 -56.68 2.13 18.67
C GLY A 215 -56.25 0.89 19.37
N THR A 216 -56.61 0.67 20.62
CA THR A 216 -56.27 -0.50 21.43
C THR A 216 -57.50 -1.02 22.16
N ILE A 217 -57.48 -2.36 22.51
CA ILE A 217 -58.59 -2.98 23.26
C ILE A 217 -58.74 -2.31 24.64
N THR A 218 -57.61 -1.90 25.27
CA THR A 218 -57.63 -1.20 26.59
C THR A 218 -58.33 0.14 26.50
N ALA A 219 -58.08 0.89 25.42
CA ALA A 219 -58.74 2.16 25.18
C ALA A 219 -60.21 1.98 24.84
N THR A 220 -60.55 0.94 24.07
CA THR A 220 -61.93 0.57 23.79
C THR A 220 -62.71 0.24 25.05
N ASP A 221 -62.11 -0.53 25.95
CA ASP A 221 -62.67 -0.87 27.27
C ASP A 221 -62.91 0.38 28.13
N GLN A 222 -61.96 1.32 28.15
CA GLN A 222 -62.13 2.62 28.81
C GLN A 222 -63.30 3.43 28.21
N MET A 223 -63.51 3.37 26.92
CA MET A 223 -64.62 4.06 26.24
C MET A 223 -65.96 3.38 26.62
N ILE A 224 -66.03 2.05 26.64
CA ILE A 224 -67.20 1.30 27.08
C ILE A 224 -67.58 1.62 28.52
N ASN A 225 -66.57 1.56 29.44
CA ASN A 225 -66.81 1.84 30.85
C ASN A 225 -67.30 3.25 31.10
N ARG A 226 -66.85 4.23 30.28
CA ARG A 226 -67.35 5.60 30.33
C ARG A 226 -68.74 5.77 29.79
N ALA A 227 -69.05 5.14 28.67
CA ALA A 227 -70.40 5.14 28.12
C ALA A 227 -71.38 4.56 29.14
N LEU A 228 -71.01 3.47 29.82
CA LEU A 228 -71.76 2.84 30.89
C LEU A 228 -71.93 3.79 32.10
N ALA A 229 -70.87 4.46 32.54
CA ALA A 229 -70.91 5.42 33.63
C ALA A 229 -71.81 6.64 33.29
N ASN A 230 -71.74 7.17 32.06
CA ASN A 230 -72.64 8.23 31.59
C ASN A 230 -74.11 7.81 31.59
N ARG A 231 -74.38 6.58 31.17
CA ARG A 231 -75.74 5.99 31.18
C ARG A 231 -76.26 5.87 32.62
N LEU A 232 -75.48 5.35 33.56
CA LEU A 232 -75.85 5.25 34.96
C LEU A 232 -76.10 6.61 35.60
N ALA A 233 -75.45 7.66 35.11
CA ALA A 233 -75.63 9.07 35.51
C ALA A 233 -76.82 9.79 34.81
N GLY A 234 -77.56 9.07 33.96
CA GLY A 234 -78.68 9.65 33.19
C GLY A 234 -78.26 10.66 32.11
N ARG A 235 -77.00 10.52 31.62
CA ARG A 235 -76.45 11.33 30.57
C ARG A 235 -76.45 10.59 29.23
N PRO A 236 -76.42 11.28 28.09
CA PRO A 236 -76.19 10.60 26.82
C PRO A 236 -74.92 9.79 26.86
N SER A 237 -74.91 8.58 26.35
CA SER A 237 -73.79 7.65 26.34
C SER A 237 -72.68 7.98 25.36
N GLY A 238 -72.70 9.16 24.78
CA GLY A 238 -71.66 9.67 23.89
C GLY A 238 -70.35 9.96 24.60
N LEU A 239 -69.42 10.52 23.88
CA LEU A 239 -68.01 10.76 24.30
C LEU A 239 -67.85 11.59 25.56
N PRO A 240 -66.63 11.52 26.14
CA PRO A 240 -66.33 11.82 27.54
C PRO A 240 -66.73 13.24 27.93
N VAL A 241 -67.55 13.33 28.92
CA VAL A 241 -67.88 14.59 29.59
C VAL A 241 -66.71 15.00 30.50
N ALA A 242 -66.33 16.25 30.41
CA ALA A 242 -65.48 16.89 31.42
C ALA A 242 -66.11 16.68 32.77
N THR A 243 -65.43 16.06 33.73
CA THR A 243 -65.90 15.93 35.11
C THR A 243 -65.79 17.31 35.76
N PRO A 244 -66.90 17.96 36.22
CA PRO A 244 -66.80 19.19 36.94
C PRO A 244 -66.15 18.90 38.30
N GLY A 245 -64.95 19.50 38.56
CA GLY A 245 -64.30 19.40 39.84
C GLY A 245 -62.83 19.00 39.90
N SER A 246 -62.24 18.58 38.81
CA SER A 246 -60.81 18.44 38.70
C SER A 246 -60.22 19.73 38.07
N ASN A 247 -59.23 20.35 38.73
CA ASN A 247 -58.57 21.58 38.27
C ASN A 247 -57.80 21.39 36.98
N GLY A 248 -58.49 20.99 35.95
CA GLY A 248 -57.97 20.76 34.60
C GLY A 248 -59.09 20.51 33.65
N SER A 249 -59.50 21.48 32.87
CA SER A 249 -60.42 21.38 31.75
C SER A 249 -59.82 20.42 30.68
N GLY A 250 -59.83 19.13 30.96
CA GLY A 250 -59.33 18.16 30.04
C GLY A 250 -60.40 17.15 29.70
N ILE A 251 -60.62 16.86 28.45
CA ILE A 251 -61.37 15.73 27.96
C ILE A 251 -60.67 14.46 28.47
N VAL A 252 -61.32 13.78 29.46
CA VAL A 252 -60.73 12.54 30.02
C VAL A 252 -61.08 11.38 29.07
N GLY A 253 -60.35 11.28 27.99
CA GLY A 253 -60.35 10.15 27.04
C GLY A 253 -59.12 9.24 27.23
N PRO A 254 -59.01 8.14 26.52
CA PRO A 254 -57.79 7.36 26.43
C PRO A 254 -56.62 8.24 26.04
N SER A 255 -55.40 7.90 26.52
CA SER A 255 -54.18 8.61 26.12
C SER A 255 -54.01 8.59 24.60
N LEU A 256 -53.39 9.62 24.04
CA LEU A 256 -53.20 9.72 22.60
C LEU A 256 -52.58 8.46 22.00
N ALA A 257 -51.58 7.89 22.65
CA ALA A 257 -50.90 6.68 22.18
C ALA A 257 -51.84 5.46 22.06
N ASN A 258 -52.85 5.33 22.93
CA ASN A 258 -53.75 4.20 22.96
C ASN A 258 -54.99 4.36 22.06
N ARG A 259 -55.32 5.59 21.65
CA ARG A 259 -56.45 5.88 20.79
C ARG A 259 -56.10 5.94 19.29
N LEU A 260 -54.82 5.85 18.94
CA LEU A 260 -54.37 5.84 17.55
C LEU A 260 -54.51 4.45 16.95
N ASN A 261 -55.16 4.34 15.80
CA ASN A 261 -55.27 3.12 14.99
C ASN A 261 -53.99 2.91 14.16
N VAL A 262 -53.32 4.00 13.80
CA VAL A 262 -52.06 4.02 13.10
C VAL A 262 -51.11 4.91 13.88
N ASN A 263 -49.97 4.35 14.28
CA ASN A 263 -48.92 5.09 15.04
C ASN A 263 -47.58 4.89 14.38
N LEU A 264 -47.33 5.56 13.26
CA LEU A 264 -46.14 5.47 12.44
C LEU A 264 -45.51 6.86 12.25
N PRO A 265 -45.07 7.55 13.32
CA PRO A 265 -44.48 8.86 13.22
C PRO A 265 -43.08 8.83 12.62
N ALA A 266 -42.60 9.95 12.08
CA ALA A 266 -41.19 10.17 11.84
C ALA A 266 -40.39 10.19 13.17
N SER A 267 -39.06 10.13 13.07
CA SER A 267 -38.17 10.11 14.24
C SER A 267 -38.29 11.37 15.11
N THR A 268 -37.77 11.31 16.34
CA THR A 268 -37.74 12.44 17.28
C THR A 268 -37.04 13.63 16.64
N GLY A 269 -37.66 14.83 16.77
CA GLY A 269 -37.18 16.07 16.14
C GLY A 269 -37.82 16.38 14.79
N ALA A 270 -38.68 15.51 14.29
CA ALA A 270 -39.46 15.82 13.09
C ALA A 270 -40.46 16.98 13.31
N GLY A 271 -40.66 17.81 12.29
CA GLY A 271 -41.76 18.74 12.24
C GLY A 271 -43.05 17.96 12.11
N SER A 272 -44.11 18.32 12.87
CA SER A 272 -45.40 17.67 12.79
C SER A 272 -46.56 18.69 12.69
N PHE A 273 -47.59 18.30 12.00
CA PHE A 273 -48.86 18.99 11.93
C PHE A 273 -49.96 18.05 12.44
N GLY A 274 -50.54 18.42 13.57
CA GLY A 274 -51.60 17.64 14.20
C GLY A 274 -52.93 18.34 14.08
N TRP A 275 -53.98 17.55 13.81
CA TRP A 275 -55.35 17.99 13.77
C TRP A 275 -56.24 16.98 14.46
N SER A 276 -57.09 17.46 15.39
CA SER A 276 -58.04 16.63 16.10
C SER A 276 -59.43 17.24 15.95
N VAL A 277 -60.43 16.40 15.68
CA VAL A 277 -61.84 16.75 15.67
C VAL A 277 -62.54 15.98 16.76
N LEU A 278 -63.18 16.72 17.67
CA LEU A 278 -64.06 16.12 18.70
C LEU A 278 -65.49 16.34 18.25
N ALA A 279 -66.20 15.24 17.98
CA ALA A 279 -67.65 15.20 17.73
C ALA A 279 -68.42 14.66 18.94
N ALA A 280 -69.73 14.56 18.87
CA ALA A 280 -70.54 14.07 19.95
C ALA A 280 -70.26 12.61 20.31
N ASP A 281 -69.91 11.78 19.32
CA ASP A 281 -69.79 10.32 19.48
C ASP A 281 -68.41 9.80 19.07
N TYR A 282 -67.51 10.66 18.51
CA TYR A 282 -66.18 10.22 18.09
C TYR A 282 -65.13 11.32 18.20
N ILE A 283 -63.90 10.88 18.31
CA ILE A 283 -62.68 11.69 18.21
C ILE A 283 -61.90 11.20 16.98
N LEU A 284 -61.57 12.12 16.10
CA LEU A 284 -60.69 11.87 14.98
C LEU A 284 -59.36 12.61 15.22
N ASP A 285 -58.30 11.88 15.24
CA ASP A 285 -56.94 12.41 15.37
C ASP A 285 -56.16 12.14 14.08
N LEU A 286 -55.49 13.16 13.60
CA LEU A 286 -54.58 13.07 12.45
C LEU A 286 -53.34 13.88 12.76
N GLU A 287 -52.17 13.24 12.66
CA GLU A 287 -50.87 13.90 12.73
C GLU A 287 -50.01 13.45 11.55
N LEU A 288 -49.47 14.40 10.84
CA LEU A 288 -48.47 14.20 9.80
C LEU A 288 -47.12 14.69 10.31
N SER A 289 -46.07 13.88 10.18
CA SER A 289 -44.72 14.23 10.61
C SER A 289 -43.75 14.04 9.46
N ALA A 290 -42.79 14.97 9.34
CA ALA A 290 -41.76 14.94 8.32
C ALA A 290 -40.42 15.43 8.87
N LEU A 291 -39.36 14.75 8.50
CA LEU A 291 -37.98 15.08 8.82
C LEU A 291 -37.12 14.98 7.57
N GLN A 292 -36.29 15.95 7.33
CA GLN A 292 -35.23 15.88 6.33
C GLN A 292 -33.94 16.38 6.96
N THR A 293 -32.90 15.57 6.87
CA THR A 293 -31.55 15.90 7.38
C THR A 293 -30.54 15.73 6.26
N GLU A 294 -29.63 16.68 6.16
CA GLU A 294 -28.52 16.66 5.21
C GLU A 294 -27.23 16.92 5.98
N GLY A 295 -26.22 16.11 5.72
CA GLY A 295 -24.89 16.26 6.30
C GLY A 295 -23.83 16.16 5.22
N ARG A 296 -22.95 17.15 5.16
CA ARG A 296 -21.79 17.13 4.26
C ARG A 296 -20.52 17.34 5.08
N GLY A 297 -19.51 16.54 4.82
CA GLY A 297 -18.22 16.64 5.48
C GLY A 297 -17.10 16.43 4.48
N GLU A 298 -16.04 17.20 4.63
CA GLU A 298 -14.81 17.02 3.86
C GLU A 298 -13.63 17.08 4.82
N VAL A 299 -12.71 16.10 4.70
CA VAL A 299 -11.48 16.04 5.47
C VAL A 299 -10.33 15.93 4.50
N VAL A 300 -9.43 16.91 4.52
CA VAL A 300 -8.20 16.92 3.69
C VAL A 300 -7.00 16.79 4.60
N ALA A 301 -6.16 15.79 4.34
CA ALA A 301 -4.87 15.59 5.01
C ALA A 301 -3.75 15.64 3.96
N SER A 302 -2.71 16.43 4.23
CA SER A 302 -1.61 16.64 3.29
C SER A 302 -0.26 16.40 3.95
N PRO A 303 0.16 15.13 4.19
CA PRO A 303 1.49 14.82 4.68
C PRO A 303 2.54 15.13 3.62
N ARG A 304 3.69 15.69 4.06
CA ARG A 304 4.82 16.05 3.22
C ARG A 304 6.10 15.51 3.82
N VAL A 305 7.00 15.01 2.99
CA VAL A 305 8.29 14.51 3.44
C VAL A 305 9.34 14.74 2.36
N ILE A 306 10.57 15.02 2.79
CA ILE A 306 11.73 15.12 1.91
C ILE A 306 12.65 13.96 2.23
N THR A 307 13.15 13.29 1.21
CA THR A 307 14.12 12.22 1.36
C THR A 307 15.08 12.19 0.19
N ALA A 308 16.26 11.59 0.41
CA ALA A 308 17.22 11.34 -0.67
C ALA A 308 16.73 10.22 -1.60
N ASN A 309 17.24 10.24 -2.84
CA ASN A 309 16.99 9.17 -3.81
C ASN A 309 17.27 7.77 -3.20
N GLN A 310 16.36 6.83 -3.41
CA GLN A 310 16.40 5.43 -2.92
C GLN A 310 16.41 5.28 -1.37
N ARG A 311 16.11 6.33 -0.63
CA ARG A 311 15.98 6.28 0.83
C ARG A 311 14.51 6.29 1.26
N GLU A 312 14.16 5.37 2.15
CA GLU A 312 12.84 5.33 2.74
C GLU A 312 12.66 6.48 3.73
N ALA A 313 11.53 7.17 3.63
CA ALA A 313 11.07 8.15 4.60
C ALA A 313 9.70 7.80 5.12
N VAL A 314 9.49 8.07 6.40
CA VAL A 314 8.24 7.83 7.10
C VAL A 314 7.85 9.09 7.88
N ILE A 315 6.61 9.53 7.69
CA ILE A 315 5.99 10.56 8.55
C ILE A 315 4.74 9.97 9.19
N LYS A 316 4.59 10.15 10.49
CA LYS A 316 3.46 9.68 11.29
C LYS A 316 2.89 10.83 12.11
N GLN A 317 1.57 10.90 12.17
CA GLN A 317 0.83 11.84 13.02
C GLN A 317 -0.44 11.18 13.52
N GLY A 318 -0.73 11.24 14.80
CA GLY A 318 -1.95 10.66 15.36
C GLY A 318 -1.91 10.57 16.88
N ASP A 319 -2.87 9.82 17.40
CA ASP A 319 -3.09 9.61 18.82
C ASP A 319 -3.02 8.12 19.16
N GLU A 320 -2.72 7.83 20.41
CA GLU A 320 -2.83 6.49 20.99
C GLU A 320 -4.08 6.39 21.83
N VAL A 321 -4.94 5.43 21.52
CA VAL A 321 -6.18 5.19 22.24
C VAL A 321 -6.02 4.00 23.17
N GLY A 322 -6.13 4.24 24.48
CA GLY A 322 -6.08 3.20 25.51
C GLY A 322 -7.40 2.42 25.59
N TYR A 323 -7.32 1.11 25.73
CA TYR A 323 -8.45 0.23 26.01
C TYR A 323 -8.05 -0.85 27.01
N VAL A 324 -9.04 -1.35 27.76
CA VAL A 324 -8.80 -2.34 28.79
C VAL A 324 -8.95 -3.76 28.19
N THR A 325 -7.96 -4.60 28.42
CA THR A 325 -7.99 -6.02 28.10
C THR A 325 -7.87 -6.84 29.39
N ILE A 326 -8.44 -8.03 29.41
CA ILE A 326 -8.26 -8.98 30.51
C ILE A 326 -7.25 -10.04 30.06
N SER A 327 -6.15 -10.17 30.78
CA SER A 327 -5.25 -11.29 30.60
C SER A 327 -5.59 -12.39 31.60
N ALA A 328 -6.02 -13.56 31.09
CA ALA A 328 -6.10 -14.77 31.90
C ALA A 328 -4.69 -15.34 32.03
N GLN A 329 -4.07 -15.21 33.18
CA GLN A 329 -2.80 -15.89 33.46
C GLN A 329 -3.09 -17.38 33.67
N GLY A 330 -2.52 -18.20 32.83
CA GLY A 330 -2.80 -19.63 32.74
C GLY A 330 -2.60 -20.40 34.05
N GLY A 331 -3.51 -21.32 34.33
CA GLY A 331 -3.39 -22.35 35.33
C GLY A 331 -4.15 -22.10 36.64
N GLY A 332 -5.41 -22.52 36.72
CA GLY A 332 -6.06 -22.82 37.99
C GLY A 332 -6.49 -21.64 38.86
N GLY A 333 -7.64 -20.99 38.55
CA GLY A 333 -8.34 -20.13 39.51
C GLY A 333 -7.81 -18.70 39.69
N GLY A 334 -7.04 -18.19 38.79
CA GLY A 334 -6.52 -16.81 38.84
C GLY A 334 -7.60 -15.76 38.58
N VAL A 335 -7.63 -14.71 39.40
CA VAL A 335 -8.49 -13.54 39.21
C VAL A 335 -8.05 -12.81 37.92
N PRO A 336 -8.99 -12.51 36.99
CA PRO A 336 -8.66 -11.77 35.79
C PRO A 336 -8.10 -10.38 36.13
N ILE A 337 -6.91 -10.07 35.66
CA ILE A 337 -6.27 -8.77 35.91
C ILE A 337 -6.53 -7.88 34.70
N PRO A 338 -7.18 -6.71 34.87
CA PRO A 338 -7.36 -5.74 33.82
C PRO A 338 -5.99 -5.11 33.45
N GLN A 339 -5.67 -5.11 32.18
CA GLN A 339 -4.48 -4.49 31.60
C GLN A 339 -4.88 -3.43 30.60
N VAL A 340 -4.28 -2.26 30.67
CA VAL A 340 -4.47 -1.21 29.66
C VAL A 340 -3.51 -1.48 28.50
N GLN A 341 -4.07 -1.54 27.30
CA GLN A 341 -3.30 -1.58 26.04
C GLN A 341 -3.58 -0.31 25.24
N PHE A 342 -2.59 0.15 24.50
CA PHE A 342 -2.72 1.30 23.63
C PHE A 342 -2.77 0.85 22.18
N LYS A 343 -3.65 1.48 21.41
CA LYS A 343 -3.76 1.27 19.97
C LYS A 343 -3.44 2.57 19.25
N GLU A 344 -2.43 2.54 18.40
CA GLU A 344 -2.09 3.67 17.54
C GLU A 344 -3.19 3.91 16.50
N VAL A 345 -3.63 5.15 16.40
CA VAL A 345 -4.59 5.66 15.42
C VAL A 345 -3.92 6.82 14.71
N LEU A 346 -3.32 6.57 13.55
CA LEU A 346 -2.46 7.56 12.91
C LEU A 346 -2.64 7.68 11.41
N LEU A 347 -2.26 8.86 10.92
CA LEU A 347 -1.92 9.11 9.54
C LEU A 347 -0.43 8.76 9.36
N GLU A 348 -0.13 7.83 8.46
CA GLU A 348 1.23 7.43 8.12
C GLU A 348 1.43 7.54 6.61
N LEU A 349 2.50 8.20 6.21
CA LEU A 349 3.03 8.16 4.85
C LEU A 349 4.42 7.55 4.93
N LYS A 350 4.59 6.41 4.28
CA LYS A 350 5.85 5.72 4.08
C LYS A 350 6.15 5.71 2.60
N VAL A 351 7.32 6.19 2.18
CA VAL A 351 7.65 6.34 0.77
C VAL A 351 9.13 6.15 0.50
N THR A 352 9.43 5.49 -0.62
CA THR A 352 10.79 5.34 -1.15
C THR A 352 10.77 5.84 -2.60
N PRO A 353 11.37 7.00 -2.90
CA PRO A 353 11.50 7.50 -4.26
C PRO A 353 12.71 6.91 -4.97
N THR A 354 12.62 6.72 -6.28
CA THR A 354 13.73 6.39 -7.17
C THR A 354 13.66 7.30 -8.39
N ILE A 355 14.67 8.13 -8.59
CA ILE A 355 14.77 9.04 -9.75
C ILE A 355 15.29 8.23 -10.93
N THR A 356 14.61 8.28 -12.06
CA THR A 356 15.03 7.66 -13.32
C THR A 356 15.92 8.61 -14.13
N GLN A 357 16.62 8.09 -15.15
CA GLN A 357 17.53 8.89 -15.98
C GLN A 357 16.81 9.98 -16.80
N ASP A 358 15.50 9.84 -17.01
CA ASP A 358 14.62 10.76 -17.74
C ASP A 358 13.88 11.74 -16.80
N ASP A 359 14.43 12.01 -15.61
CA ASP A 359 13.89 12.95 -14.60
C ASP A 359 12.45 12.61 -14.16
N ARG A 360 12.01 11.35 -14.33
CA ARG A 360 10.78 10.83 -13.72
C ARG A 360 11.09 10.21 -12.36
N ILE A 361 10.08 10.11 -11.53
CA ILE A 361 10.22 9.62 -10.17
C ILE A 361 9.34 8.38 -10.00
N PHE A 362 9.97 7.24 -9.75
CA PHE A 362 9.29 6.04 -9.33
C PHE A 362 9.10 6.09 -7.81
N LEU A 363 7.86 5.98 -7.35
CA LEU A 363 7.48 6.05 -5.95
C LEU A 363 6.92 4.70 -5.51
N ALA A 364 7.59 4.03 -4.59
CA ALA A 364 7.01 2.94 -3.82
C ALA A 364 6.50 3.53 -2.50
N MET A 365 5.17 3.46 -2.26
CA MET A 365 4.58 4.15 -1.13
C MET A 365 3.45 3.38 -0.47
N ASN A 366 3.36 3.54 0.85
CA ASN A 366 2.25 3.10 1.66
C ASN A 366 1.67 4.33 2.37
N VAL A 367 0.37 4.53 2.18
CA VAL A 367 -0.40 5.62 2.80
C VAL A 367 -1.45 4.97 3.68
N LYS A 368 -1.45 5.30 4.96
CA LYS A 368 -2.37 4.76 5.93
C LYS A 368 -3.01 5.90 6.72
N LYS A 369 -4.35 5.87 6.82
CA LYS A 369 -5.13 6.80 7.64
C LYS A 369 -6.09 6.00 8.51
N ASP A 370 -5.82 5.98 9.80
CA ASP A 370 -6.69 5.42 10.81
C ASP A 370 -7.49 6.57 11.47
N GLU A 371 -8.72 6.29 11.89
CA GLU A 371 -9.62 7.26 12.53
C GLU A 371 -10.52 6.54 13.53
N VAL A 372 -10.71 7.11 14.72
CA VAL A 372 -11.64 6.57 15.70
C VAL A 372 -13.07 6.85 15.24
N ALA A 373 -13.82 5.79 14.94
CA ALA A 373 -15.23 5.90 14.53
C ALA A 373 -16.17 6.03 15.72
N GLY A 374 -15.76 5.52 16.89
CA GLY A 374 -16.55 5.52 18.10
C GLY A 374 -15.99 4.55 19.14
N PHE A 375 -16.76 4.35 20.20
CA PHE A 375 -16.43 3.39 21.25
C PHE A 375 -17.58 2.40 21.40
N ILE A 376 -17.25 1.14 21.55
CA ILE A 376 -18.20 0.06 21.83
C ILE A 376 -18.07 -0.25 23.32
N SER A 377 -19.14 0.02 24.08
CA SER A 377 -19.17 -0.30 25.50
C SER A 377 -19.32 -1.80 25.70
N THR A 378 -18.38 -2.37 26.43
CA THR A 378 -18.39 -3.77 26.83
C THR A 378 -18.45 -3.88 28.36
N SER A 379 -18.72 -5.07 28.88
CA SER A 379 -18.75 -5.32 30.35
C SER A 379 -17.42 -5.03 31.07
N ILE A 380 -16.33 -4.82 30.31
CA ILE A 380 -14.96 -4.65 30.81
C ILE A 380 -14.48 -3.20 30.66
N GLY A 381 -15.15 -2.43 29.80
CA GLY A 381 -14.80 -1.05 29.45
C GLY A 381 -15.08 -0.75 27.99
N ASP A 382 -14.80 0.46 27.59
CA ASP A 382 -15.03 0.92 26.23
C ASP A 382 -13.88 0.49 25.32
N VAL A 383 -14.22 -0.09 24.16
CA VAL A 383 -13.27 -0.54 23.13
C VAL A 383 -13.39 0.38 21.91
N PRO A 384 -12.29 0.98 21.43
CA PRO A 384 -12.35 1.86 20.25
C PRO A 384 -12.65 1.09 18.98
N GLN A 385 -13.61 1.58 18.21
CA GLN A 385 -13.85 1.17 16.82
C GLN A 385 -13.03 2.06 15.91
N ILE A 386 -12.16 1.45 15.07
CA ILE A 386 -11.22 2.18 14.21
C ILE A 386 -11.57 1.94 12.74
N ASN A 387 -11.81 3.02 12.03
CA ASN A 387 -11.90 3.03 10.57
C ASN A 387 -10.50 3.08 9.98
N LYS A 388 -10.16 2.10 9.16
CA LYS A 388 -8.85 2.00 8.52
C LYS A 388 -8.97 2.27 7.03
N ARG A 389 -8.06 3.10 6.51
CA ARG A 389 -7.89 3.34 5.10
C ARG A 389 -6.42 3.20 4.77
N GLU A 390 -6.09 2.25 3.90
CA GLU A 390 -4.70 1.94 3.54
C GLU A 390 -4.59 1.76 2.04
N LEU A 391 -3.56 2.38 1.46
CA LEU A 391 -3.17 2.22 0.07
C LEU A 391 -1.70 1.86 0.00
N ASN A 392 -1.37 0.72 -0.62
CA ASN A 392 -0.01 0.31 -0.92
C ASN A 392 0.13 0.21 -2.45
N THR A 393 1.02 1.01 -3.01
CA THR A 393 1.16 1.11 -4.47
C THR A 393 2.56 1.55 -4.88
N ALA A 394 2.88 1.30 -6.15
CA ALA A 394 4.08 1.81 -6.79
C ALA A 394 3.70 2.46 -8.12
N VAL A 395 4.15 3.70 -8.34
CA VAL A 395 3.80 4.50 -9.52
C VAL A 395 5.01 5.26 -10.05
N LEU A 396 5.02 5.51 -11.36
CA LEU A 396 5.98 6.37 -12.03
C LEU A 396 5.30 7.69 -12.37
N VAL A 397 5.87 8.80 -11.87
CA VAL A 397 5.27 10.15 -11.98
C VAL A 397 6.30 11.11 -12.55
N GLU A 398 5.89 12.05 -13.36
CA GLU A 398 6.74 13.14 -13.86
C GLU A 398 7.05 14.14 -12.73
N ASN A 399 8.21 14.79 -12.83
CA ASN A 399 8.65 15.78 -11.85
C ASN A 399 7.66 16.95 -11.73
N GLY A 400 7.11 17.15 -10.53
CA GLY A 400 6.14 18.20 -10.22
C GLY A 400 4.69 17.92 -10.66
N GLN A 401 4.40 16.79 -11.29
CA GLN A 401 3.05 16.40 -11.69
C GLN A 401 2.27 15.79 -10.53
N THR A 402 0.99 16.14 -10.44
CA THR A 402 0.07 15.52 -9.49
C THR A 402 -0.69 14.38 -10.16
N VAL A 403 -0.64 13.21 -9.56
CA VAL A 403 -1.33 12.01 -10.04
C VAL A 403 -2.26 11.48 -8.96
N VAL A 404 -3.42 10.97 -9.38
CA VAL A 404 -4.34 10.23 -8.53
C VAL A 404 -3.83 8.80 -8.40
N LEU A 405 -3.49 8.38 -7.19
CA LEU A 405 -3.01 7.02 -6.92
C LEU A 405 -4.15 6.01 -6.89
N GLY A 406 -5.31 6.45 -6.43
CA GLY A 406 -6.49 5.63 -6.29
C GLY A 406 -7.54 6.27 -5.41
N GLY A 407 -8.67 5.61 -5.31
CA GLY A 407 -9.77 6.06 -4.48
C GLY A 407 -10.82 4.98 -4.32
N VAL A 408 -11.76 5.22 -3.40
CA VAL A 408 -12.91 4.37 -3.15
C VAL A 408 -14.14 5.24 -3.12
N TYR A 409 -15.13 4.91 -3.93
CA TYR A 409 -16.45 5.51 -3.88
C TYR A 409 -17.44 4.50 -3.31
N GLU A 410 -18.12 4.88 -2.24
CA GLU A 410 -19.14 4.07 -1.59
C GLU A 410 -20.47 4.79 -1.64
N PHE A 411 -21.48 4.12 -2.12
CA PHE A 411 -22.84 4.62 -2.20
C PHE A 411 -23.78 3.63 -1.54
N LYS A 412 -24.47 4.08 -0.48
CA LYS A 412 -25.49 3.30 0.23
C LYS A 412 -26.82 3.99 0.11
N THR A 413 -27.84 3.26 -0.27
CA THR A 413 -29.21 3.71 -0.20
C THR A 413 -30.05 2.68 0.52
N ARG A 414 -30.90 3.15 1.42
CA ARG A 414 -31.81 2.34 2.21
C ARG A 414 -33.19 2.97 2.17
N GLU A 415 -34.18 2.18 1.79
CA GLU A 415 -35.57 2.59 1.85
C GLU A 415 -36.32 1.61 2.76
N ASP A 416 -36.88 2.13 3.84
CA ASP A 416 -37.73 1.38 4.77
C ASP A 416 -39.16 1.88 4.63
N LEU A 417 -40.09 0.94 4.42
CA LEU A 417 -41.50 1.20 4.32
C LEU A 417 -42.24 0.38 5.37
N ALA A 418 -42.76 1.06 6.40
CA ALA A 418 -43.68 0.45 7.35
C ALA A 418 -45.11 0.91 7.00
N LYS A 419 -46.01 -0.04 6.80
CA LYS A 419 -47.41 0.26 6.42
C LYS A 419 -48.40 -0.67 7.12
N VAL A 420 -49.61 -0.17 7.28
CA VAL A 420 -50.74 -1.05 7.66
C VAL A 420 -51.17 -1.81 6.41
N PRO A 421 -51.18 -3.16 6.48
CA PRO A 421 -51.63 -4.00 5.34
C PRO A 421 -53.01 -3.52 4.80
N PHE A 422 -53.18 -3.59 3.49
CA PHE A 422 -54.36 -3.17 2.73
C PHE A 422 -54.60 -1.63 2.75
N LEU A 423 -54.59 -0.96 3.90
CA LEU A 423 -54.86 0.48 4.02
C LEU A 423 -53.70 1.32 3.47
N GLY A 424 -52.46 0.87 3.64
CA GLY A 424 -51.29 1.55 3.11
C GLY A 424 -51.18 1.51 1.58
N ASP A 425 -51.95 0.65 0.90
CA ASP A 425 -51.92 0.50 -0.56
C ASP A 425 -53.05 1.26 -1.27
N LEU A 426 -53.91 1.92 -0.51
CA LEU A 426 -54.98 2.71 -1.07
C LEU A 426 -54.47 3.93 -1.89
N PRO A 427 -54.96 4.16 -3.10
CA PRO A 427 -54.64 5.36 -3.87
C PRO A 427 -55.04 6.62 -3.11
N ALA A 428 -54.18 7.63 -3.07
CA ALA A 428 -54.32 8.91 -2.38
C ALA A 428 -54.28 8.84 -0.83
N LEU A 429 -55.07 7.96 -0.18
CA LEU A 429 -55.17 7.86 1.27
C LEU A 429 -54.07 6.97 1.91
N GLY A 430 -53.43 6.12 1.15
CA GLY A 430 -52.41 5.18 1.68
C GLY A 430 -51.24 5.88 2.37
N ASN A 431 -50.96 7.14 2.10
CA ASN A 431 -49.89 7.91 2.78
C ASN A 431 -50.21 8.16 4.27
N LEU A 432 -51.45 8.11 4.69
CA LEU A 432 -51.88 8.22 6.09
C LEU A 432 -51.65 6.93 6.90
N PHE A 433 -51.35 5.81 6.22
CA PHE A 433 -51.23 4.48 6.80
C PHE A 433 -49.84 3.90 6.61
N LYS A 434 -48.83 4.76 6.31
CA LYS A 434 -47.44 4.33 6.10
C LYS A 434 -46.43 5.32 6.63
N LYS A 435 -45.28 4.78 7.05
CA LYS A 435 -44.03 5.51 7.30
C LYS A 435 -43.07 5.17 6.20
N LYS A 436 -42.45 6.17 5.59
CA LYS A 436 -41.41 6.01 4.58
C LYS A 436 -40.15 6.70 5.09
N THR A 437 -39.06 5.91 5.16
CA THR A 437 -37.73 6.41 5.49
C THR A 437 -36.81 6.12 4.31
N ARG A 438 -36.08 7.13 3.87
CA ARG A 438 -35.07 6.99 2.84
C ARG A 438 -33.77 7.60 3.33
N ASP A 439 -32.76 6.76 3.46
CA ASP A 439 -31.41 7.13 3.85
C ASP A 439 -30.47 6.92 2.66
N THR A 440 -29.70 7.94 2.32
CA THR A 440 -28.69 7.87 1.28
C THR A 440 -27.38 8.37 1.89
N SER A 441 -26.32 7.58 1.76
CA SER A 441 -24.98 7.93 2.23
C SER A 441 -23.99 7.71 1.09
N LYS A 442 -23.19 8.73 0.81
CA LYS A 442 -22.08 8.69 -0.14
C LYS A 442 -20.79 8.96 0.62
N ALA A 443 -19.78 8.18 0.35
CA ALA A 443 -18.43 8.39 0.87
C ALA A 443 -17.43 8.24 -0.27
N GLU A 444 -16.54 9.20 -0.41
CA GLU A 444 -15.50 9.20 -1.43
C GLU A 444 -14.15 9.41 -0.77
N LEU A 445 -13.19 8.55 -1.11
CA LEU A 445 -11.80 8.65 -0.73
C LEU A 445 -10.98 8.82 -2.00
N LEU A 446 -10.16 9.88 -2.08
CA LEU A 446 -9.19 10.10 -3.15
C LEU A 446 -7.81 10.34 -2.55
N ILE A 447 -6.79 9.73 -3.14
CA ILE A 447 -5.40 9.89 -2.72
C ILE A 447 -4.58 10.36 -3.91
N PHE A 448 -3.94 11.52 -3.74
CA PHE A 448 -3.08 12.16 -4.72
C PHE A 448 -1.63 12.15 -4.25
N VAL A 449 -0.70 12.18 -5.19
CA VAL A 449 0.72 12.40 -4.91
C VAL A 449 1.32 13.39 -5.91
N THR A 450 2.22 14.22 -5.40
CA THR A 450 3.00 15.18 -6.19
C THR A 450 4.46 15.08 -5.75
N PRO A 451 5.33 14.40 -6.49
CA PRO A 451 6.76 14.41 -6.22
C PRO A 451 7.43 15.58 -6.91
N LYS A 452 8.49 16.12 -6.27
CA LYS A 452 9.31 17.18 -6.84
C LYS A 452 10.79 16.94 -6.51
N ILE A 453 11.64 16.92 -7.54
CA ILE A 453 13.08 16.81 -7.36
C ILE A 453 13.62 18.15 -6.84
N LEU A 454 14.47 18.05 -5.81
CA LEU A 454 15.24 19.18 -5.24
C LEU A 454 16.70 18.93 -5.55
N ARG A 455 17.26 19.72 -6.42
CA ARG A 455 18.68 19.74 -6.80
C ARG A 455 19.44 20.84 -6.06
#